data_03d9951a6ad9e8ff067c90a6e588393c
#
_entry.id   03d9951a6ad9e8ff067c90a6e588393c
#
_cell.length_a   1.000
_cell.length_b   1.000
_cell.length_c   1.000
_cell.angle_alpha   90.00
_cell.angle_beta   90.00
_cell.angle_gamma   90.00
#
_symmetry.space_group_name_H-M   'P 1'
#
loop_
_entity.id
_entity.type
_entity.pdbx_description
1 polymer ?
#
loop_
_entity_poly.entity_id
_entity_poly.type
_entity_poly.pdbx_seq_one_letter_code
_entity_poly.pdbx_strand_id
1 'polypeptide(L)'
;MPFEVPESWRWTTIEDLLINRDSERIPLSLAVRNKQHKKEYNYYGAAGVIDKVEGYLFSERLLLIGEDGANLLSRAKDNAFFADGKYWVNNHAHVLDCSEKEVLTYVALVINSMALDPYVTGSAQPKLSQDNLNKILIPLPPLTEQRRIIYAINNYSVYLSNIENDKKSIENIIDLLKQLILNLAISGKLVSQELNDEPAIELLKRINPSFVPADNRHYRNVPEGWAVCTFEDILEYEQPQQYIVNSTDYSDEYEIPVLTAGKSFIIGKTNEKSGVCKRLPVIIFDDFTTDSKYVDFPFKVKSSAIKILYAKGNVNPQYIAYLMSVTRLIGDTHKRYWISEYSKIPIMLPPVNEQEKIVSEIEKIYERLNKILAEL
;
A
#
# COMPACT_ATOMS: atom_id res chain seq x y z
N MET A 1 -26.41 22.72 -25.85
CA MET A 1 -26.59 21.62 -24.87
C MET A 1 -25.38 20.72 -24.91
N PRO A 2 -24.86 20.23 -23.77
CA PRO A 2 -23.61 19.43 -23.73
C PRO A 2 -23.68 18.12 -24.52
N PHE A 3 -24.88 17.47 -24.55
CA PHE A 3 -25.15 16.22 -25.28
C PHE A 3 -26.66 16.07 -25.52
N GLU A 4 -27.02 15.12 -26.34
CA GLU A 4 -28.44 14.76 -26.57
C GLU A 4 -29.01 13.98 -25.39
N VAL A 5 -30.22 14.29 -25.01
CA VAL A 5 -30.97 13.59 -23.94
C VAL A 5 -32.22 12.93 -24.51
N PRO A 6 -32.78 11.88 -23.89
CA PRO A 6 -34.04 11.26 -24.30
C PRO A 6 -35.18 12.29 -24.38
N GLU A 7 -36.15 12.05 -25.23
CA GLU A 7 -37.29 12.98 -25.44
C GLU A 7 -38.10 13.29 -24.17
N SER A 8 -38.12 12.35 -23.22
CA SER A 8 -38.79 12.53 -21.93
C SER A 8 -38.01 13.39 -20.93
N TRP A 9 -36.72 13.68 -21.22
CA TRP A 9 -35.88 14.51 -20.36
C TRP A 9 -35.95 15.98 -20.75
N ARG A 10 -35.62 16.87 -19.81
CA ARG A 10 -35.49 18.31 -20.07
C ARG A 10 -34.20 18.83 -19.47
N TRP A 11 -33.54 19.74 -20.19
CA TRP A 11 -32.48 20.51 -19.61
C TRP A 11 -33.05 21.63 -18.72
N THR A 12 -32.53 21.77 -17.53
CA THR A 12 -32.86 22.83 -16.58
C THR A 12 -31.58 23.39 -15.97
N THR A 13 -31.70 24.49 -15.24
CA THR A 13 -30.57 25.05 -14.48
C THR A 13 -30.72 24.72 -13.00
N ILE A 14 -29.67 24.87 -12.22
CA ILE A 14 -29.74 24.76 -10.75
C ILE A 14 -30.67 25.81 -10.19
N GLU A 15 -30.64 27.06 -10.73
CA GLU A 15 -31.51 28.16 -10.32
C GLU A 15 -33.01 27.83 -10.46
N ASP A 16 -33.39 27.21 -11.56
CA ASP A 16 -34.79 26.85 -11.84
C ASP A 16 -35.24 25.61 -11.04
N LEU A 17 -34.31 24.76 -10.64
CA LEU A 17 -34.59 23.46 -10.04
C LEU A 17 -34.54 23.47 -8.53
N LEU A 18 -33.62 24.22 -7.92
CA LEU A 18 -33.29 24.16 -6.50
C LEU A 18 -33.48 25.53 -5.79
N ILE A 19 -33.69 25.43 -4.49
CA ILE A 19 -33.82 26.61 -3.61
C ILE A 19 -32.43 26.86 -3.02
N ASN A 20 -31.85 28.03 -3.31
CA ASN A 20 -30.57 28.44 -2.71
C ASN A 20 -30.83 29.05 -1.31
N ARG A 21 -30.10 28.50 -0.32
CA ARG A 21 -30.18 28.94 1.10
C ARG A 21 -28.84 29.52 1.59
N ASP A 22 -28.01 30.01 0.70
CA ASP A 22 -26.70 30.58 1.04
C ASP A 22 -26.78 31.78 1.97
N SER A 23 -27.90 32.56 1.93
CA SER A 23 -28.14 33.70 2.81
C SER A 23 -28.25 33.31 4.29
N GLU A 24 -28.51 32.05 4.61
CA GLU A 24 -28.63 31.55 5.99
C GLU A 24 -27.26 31.10 6.57
N ARG A 25 -26.20 31.08 5.78
CA ARG A 25 -24.86 30.71 6.23
C ARG A 25 -24.23 31.80 7.09
N ILE A 26 -23.52 31.39 8.14
CA ILE A 26 -22.76 32.28 9.01
C ILE A 26 -21.35 31.72 9.19
N PRO A 27 -20.31 32.39 8.64
CA PRO A 27 -18.94 31.96 8.84
C PRO A 27 -18.46 32.20 10.26
N LEU A 28 -17.87 31.23 10.90
CA LEU A 28 -17.22 31.36 12.20
C LEU A 28 -15.68 31.29 12.02
N SER A 29 -14.99 32.34 12.48
CA SER A 29 -13.52 32.33 12.46
C SER A 29 -12.97 31.23 13.36
N LEU A 30 -11.75 30.77 13.06
CA LEU A 30 -11.06 29.76 13.88
C LEU A 30 -10.94 30.22 15.33
N ALA A 31 -10.68 31.51 15.58
CA ALA A 31 -10.56 32.07 16.92
C ALA A 31 -11.88 31.96 17.70
N VAL A 32 -13.05 32.18 17.05
CA VAL A 32 -14.36 32.01 17.66
C VAL A 32 -14.61 30.53 17.97
N ARG A 33 -14.34 29.65 17.01
CA ARG A 33 -14.55 28.21 17.21
C ARG A 33 -13.64 27.61 18.31
N ASN A 34 -12.41 28.09 18.44
CA ASN A 34 -11.47 27.63 19.49
C ASN A 34 -11.88 28.07 20.90
N LYS A 35 -12.72 29.11 21.05
CA LYS A 35 -13.25 29.56 22.35
C LYS A 35 -14.46 28.74 22.80
N GLN A 36 -15.06 27.94 21.92
CA GLN A 36 -16.22 27.10 22.24
C GLN A 36 -15.78 25.86 23.04
N HIS A 37 -16.52 25.50 24.07
CA HIS A 37 -16.21 24.42 25.00
C HIS A 37 -16.99 23.13 24.73
N LYS A 38 -18.25 23.25 24.31
CA LYS A 38 -19.15 22.10 24.08
C LYS A 38 -19.46 21.94 22.59
N LYS A 39 -18.44 21.51 21.83
CA LYS A 39 -18.53 21.32 20.38
C LYS A 39 -19.28 20.02 20.03
N GLU A 40 -20.57 20.14 19.71
CA GLU A 40 -21.45 18.98 19.45
C GLU A 40 -21.78 18.84 17.97
N TYR A 41 -22.03 19.96 17.26
CA TYR A 41 -22.56 19.97 15.91
C TYR A 41 -21.48 20.11 14.87
N ASN A 42 -21.60 19.36 13.76
CA ASN A 42 -20.66 19.44 12.65
C ASN A 42 -20.63 20.81 12.01
N TYR A 43 -19.43 21.31 11.71
CA TYR A 43 -19.17 22.54 10.98
C TYR A 43 -18.64 22.22 9.60
N TYR A 44 -19.43 22.50 8.56
CA TYR A 44 -19.13 22.16 7.18
C TYR A 44 -18.39 23.28 6.46
N GLY A 45 -17.40 22.87 5.63
CA GLY A 45 -16.70 23.69 4.66
C GLY A 45 -16.87 23.15 3.24
N ALA A 46 -16.00 23.58 2.32
CA ALA A 46 -16.09 23.28 0.88
C ALA A 46 -16.08 21.78 0.51
N ALA A 47 -15.46 20.94 1.32
CA ALA A 47 -15.30 19.51 1.01
C ALA A 47 -15.66 18.60 2.21
N GLY A 48 -16.70 18.99 2.98
CA GLY A 48 -17.20 18.22 4.11
C GLY A 48 -16.97 18.87 5.46
N VAL A 49 -17.02 18.06 6.53
CA VAL A 49 -16.84 18.52 7.92
C VAL A 49 -15.39 18.94 8.15
N ILE A 50 -15.20 20.16 8.68
CA ILE A 50 -13.88 20.73 8.99
C ILE A 50 -13.65 20.98 10.48
N ASP A 51 -14.72 21.00 11.30
CA ASP A 51 -14.67 21.23 12.75
C ASP A 51 -16.02 20.81 13.38
N LYS A 52 -16.15 21.02 14.70
CA LYS A 52 -17.43 21.01 15.41
C LYS A 52 -17.64 22.34 16.14
N VAL A 53 -18.91 22.67 16.39
CA VAL A 53 -19.33 23.92 17.04
C VAL A 53 -20.47 23.70 18.08
N GLU A 54 -20.73 24.68 18.95
CA GLU A 54 -21.72 24.57 20.02
C GLU A 54 -23.18 24.72 19.54
N GLY A 55 -23.40 25.38 18.39
CA GLY A 55 -24.72 25.62 17.84
C GLY A 55 -24.89 25.02 16.44
N TYR A 56 -26.11 25.18 15.91
CA TYR A 56 -26.43 24.76 14.54
C TYR A 56 -27.27 25.84 13.83
N LEU A 57 -27.17 25.89 12.51
CA LEU A 57 -28.02 26.76 11.65
C LEU A 57 -29.11 25.95 10.95
N PHE A 58 -28.82 24.73 10.61
CA PHE A 58 -29.70 23.83 9.86
C PHE A 58 -29.99 22.57 10.68
N SER A 59 -31.20 22.00 10.50
CA SER A 59 -31.62 20.77 11.20
C SER A 59 -32.30 19.76 10.28
N GLU A 60 -32.12 19.90 8.97
CA GLU A 60 -32.72 19.08 7.92
C GLU A 60 -31.67 18.58 6.93
N ARG A 61 -32.05 17.61 6.10
CA ARG A 61 -31.17 17.11 5.03
C ARG A 61 -31.11 18.12 3.89
N LEU A 62 -29.93 18.67 3.62
CA LEU A 62 -29.65 19.61 2.53
C LEU A 62 -28.45 19.15 1.71
N LEU A 63 -28.43 19.55 0.44
CA LEU A 63 -27.30 19.34 -0.46
C LEU A 63 -26.32 20.51 -0.30
N LEU A 64 -25.07 20.17 -0.01
CA LEU A 64 -23.98 21.11 0.04
C LEU A 64 -23.09 20.91 -1.21
N ILE A 65 -22.68 22.04 -1.83
CA ILE A 65 -21.75 22.04 -2.97
C ILE A 65 -20.58 22.96 -2.64
N GLY A 66 -19.35 22.48 -2.80
CA GLY A 66 -18.16 23.30 -2.54
C GLY A 66 -18.17 24.61 -3.33
N GLU A 67 -17.95 25.76 -2.64
CA GLU A 67 -17.88 27.07 -3.28
C GLU A 67 -16.46 27.42 -3.72
N ASP A 68 -15.42 26.96 -3.00
CA ASP A 68 -14.03 27.28 -3.30
C ASP A 68 -13.06 26.14 -2.95
N GLY A 69 -11.83 26.28 -3.43
CA GLY A 69 -10.72 25.35 -3.13
C GLY A 69 -10.39 24.39 -4.24
N ALA A 70 -9.22 23.78 -4.12
CA ALA A 70 -8.64 22.89 -5.15
C ALA A 70 -9.51 21.66 -5.47
N ASN A 71 -10.38 21.24 -4.53
CA ASN A 71 -11.24 20.07 -4.72
C ASN A 71 -12.23 20.24 -5.88
N LEU A 72 -12.64 21.47 -6.18
CA LEU A 72 -13.54 21.76 -7.32
C LEU A 72 -13.03 21.20 -8.64
N LEU A 73 -11.73 21.22 -8.84
CA LEU A 73 -11.06 20.75 -10.06
C LEU A 73 -10.39 19.38 -9.87
N SER A 74 -9.74 19.14 -8.73
CA SER A 74 -9.04 17.86 -8.45
C SER A 74 -9.99 16.69 -8.23
N ARG A 75 -11.20 16.97 -7.71
CA ARG A 75 -12.24 15.96 -7.43
C ARG A 75 -11.73 14.81 -6.56
N ALA A 76 -10.79 15.11 -5.65
CA ALA A 76 -10.26 14.11 -4.70
C ALA A 76 -11.35 13.65 -3.70
N LYS A 77 -12.39 14.48 -3.52
CA LYS A 77 -13.63 14.17 -2.81
C LYS A 77 -14.81 14.65 -3.64
N ASP A 78 -15.99 14.14 -3.32
CA ASP A 78 -17.24 14.63 -3.92
C ASP A 78 -17.38 16.15 -3.72
N ASN A 79 -17.71 16.88 -4.79
CA ASN A 79 -17.99 18.31 -4.75
C ASN A 79 -19.39 18.61 -4.22
N ALA A 80 -20.33 17.69 -4.41
CA ALA A 80 -21.71 17.74 -3.92
C ALA A 80 -21.91 16.61 -2.88
N PHE A 81 -22.26 17.00 -1.65
CA PHE A 81 -22.43 16.07 -0.53
C PHE A 81 -23.58 16.49 0.37
N PHE A 82 -24.09 15.56 1.19
CA PHE A 82 -25.22 15.84 2.08
C PHE A 82 -24.78 16.15 3.49
N ALA A 83 -25.51 17.09 4.13
CA ALA A 83 -25.50 17.26 5.56
C ALA A 83 -26.87 16.90 6.13
N ASP A 84 -26.86 16.10 7.20
CA ASP A 84 -28.07 15.59 7.85
C ASP A 84 -28.12 15.95 9.34
N GLY A 85 -29.27 16.07 9.90
CA GLY A 85 -29.50 16.41 11.32
C GLY A 85 -29.16 17.86 11.63
N LYS A 86 -28.57 18.14 12.80
CA LYS A 86 -28.20 19.48 13.24
C LYS A 86 -26.76 19.81 12.90
N TYR A 87 -26.50 20.86 12.15
CA TYR A 87 -25.17 21.23 11.69
C TYR A 87 -25.05 22.73 11.37
N TRP A 88 -23.84 23.18 11.16
CA TRP A 88 -23.47 24.54 10.78
C TRP A 88 -22.70 24.53 9.44
N VAL A 89 -23.01 25.49 8.57
CA VAL A 89 -22.31 25.63 7.27
C VAL A 89 -21.65 27.02 7.22
N ASN A 90 -20.39 27.02 6.75
CA ASN A 90 -19.67 28.27 6.48
C ASN A 90 -19.92 28.77 5.05
N ASN A 91 -19.25 29.87 4.69
CA ASN A 91 -19.35 30.50 3.36
C ASN A 91 -18.51 29.81 2.28
N HIS A 92 -17.90 28.63 2.53
CA HIS A 92 -17.12 27.87 1.56
C HIS A 92 -17.92 26.71 0.94
N ALA A 93 -19.18 26.55 1.27
CA ALA A 93 -20.08 25.59 0.63
C ALA A 93 -21.44 26.23 0.39
N HIS A 94 -21.97 26.09 -0.82
CA HIS A 94 -23.37 26.44 -1.15
C HIS A 94 -24.33 25.50 -0.43
N VAL A 95 -25.49 26.00 -0.08
CA VAL A 95 -26.57 25.25 0.60
C VAL A 95 -27.80 25.25 -0.29
N LEU A 96 -28.21 24.08 -0.75
CA LEU A 96 -29.30 23.90 -1.68
C LEU A 96 -30.40 23.01 -1.09
N ASP A 97 -31.63 23.37 -1.37
CA ASP A 97 -32.83 22.65 -0.98
C ASP A 97 -33.74 22.37 -2.18
N CYS A 98 -34.70 21.48 -2.01
CA CYS A 98 -35.77 21.20 -2.95
C CYS A 98 -36.98 20.65 -2.22
N SER A 99 -38.20 20.98 -2.71
CA SER A 99 -39.44 20.38 -2.18
C SER A 99 -39.45 18.86 -2.26
N GLU A 100 -38.92 18.33 -3.36
CA GLU A 100 -38.72 16.90 -3.58
C GLU A 100 -37.27 16.50 -3.24
N LYS A 101 -37.03 16.04 -2.03
CA LYS A 101 -35.66 15.72 -1.54
C LYS A 101 -34.91 14.70 -2.38
N GLU A 102 -35.59 13.86 -3.14
CA GLU A 102 -34.97 12.89 -4.07
C GLU A 102 -34.26 13.58 -5.23
N VAL A 103 -34.76 14.73 -5.69
CA VAL A 103 -34.13 15.55 -6.73
C VAL A 103 -32.74 16.01 -6.27
N LEU A 104 -32.54 16.34 -5.00
CA LEU A 104 -31.22 16.69 -4.46
C LEU A 104 -30.21 15.52 -4.65
N THR A 105 -30.66 14.28 -4.43
CA THR A 105 -29.79 13.11 -4.62
C THR A 105 -29.40 12.93 -6.08
N TYR A 106 -30.35 13.11 -7.00
CA TYR A 106 -30.05 13.05 -8.43
C TYR A 106 -29.09 14.16 -8.86
N VAL A 107 -29.33 15.40 -8.41
CA VAL A 107 -28.44 16.54 -8.69
C VAL A 107 -27.03 16.31 -8.13
N ALA A 108 -26.90 15.78 -6.92
CA ALA A 108 -25.61 15.43 -6.36
C ALA A 108 -24.83 14.44 -7.24
N LEU A 109 -25.49 13.40 -7.75
CA LEU A 109 -24.90 12.46 -8.70
C LEU A 109 -24.43 13.13 -9.99
N VAL A 110 -25.27 14.02 -10.57
CA VAL A 110 -24.91 14.78 -11.80
C VAL A 110 -23.69 15.67 -11.54
N ILE A 111 -23.68 16.46 -10.47
CA ILE A 111 -22.56 17.36 -10.12
C ILE A 111 -21.27 16.57 -9.89
N ASN A 112 -21.35 15.44 -9.19
CA ASN A 112 -20.17 14.61 -8.92
C ASN A 112 -19.69 13.84 -10.16
N SER A 113 -20.51 13.66 -11.18
CA SER A 113 -20.14 13.00 -12.44
C SER A 113 -19.56 13.94 -13.49
N MET A 114 -19.92 15.24 -13.46
CA MET A 114 -19.54 16.22 -14.48
C MET A 114 -18.24 16.97 -14.12
N ALA A 115 -17.53 17.48 -15.13
CA ALA A 115 -16.45 18.45 -14.94
C ALA A 115 -17.02 19.83 -14.62
N LEU A 116 -16.53 20.46 -13.55
CA LEU A 116 -16.97 21.82 -13.15
C LEU A 116 -16.11 22.95 -13.74
N ASP A 117 -15.06 22.59 -14.49
CA ASP A 117 -14.12 23.56 -15.11
C ASP A 117 -14.81 24.72 -15.83
N PRO A 118 -15.91 24.51 -16.61
CA PRO A 118 -16.58 25.61 -17.31
C PRO A 118 -17.26 26.62 -16.39
N TYR A 119 -17.53 26.24 -15.14
CA TYR A 119 -18.25 27.05 -14.16
C TYR A 119 -17.34 27.60 -13.05
N VAL A 120 -16.09 27.12 -12.97
CA VAL A 120 -15.11 27.51 -11.95
C VAL A 120 -14.23 28.65 -12.50
N THR A 121 -14.00 29.67 -11.70
CA THR A 121 -13.11 30.78 -11.98
C THR A 121 -11.93 30.81 -11.02
N GLY A 122 -10.82 31.48 -11.40
CA GLY A 122 -9.63 31.61 -10.55
C GLY A 122 -8.68 30.42 -10.64
N SER A 123 -7.50 30.64 -11.25
CA SER A 123 -6.48 29.58 -11.44
C SER A 123 -5.73 29.23 -10.14
N ALA A 124 -5.43 30.23 -9.32
CA ALA A 124 -4.70 30.01 -8.06
C ALA A 124 -5.62 29.55 -6.90
N GLN A 125 -6.84 30.04 -6.88
CA GLN A 125 -7.87 29.65 -5.95
C GLN A 125 -9.17 29.43 -6.71
N PRO A 126 -9.47 28.19 -7.11
CA PRO A 126 -10.69 27.85 -7.83
C PRO A 126 -11.92 28.25 -7.03
N LYS A 127 -12.89 28.90 -7.68
CA LYS A 127 -14.13 29.34 -7.08
C LYS A 127 -15.33 29.09 -7.99
N LEU A 128 -16.35 28.45 -7.46
CA LEU A 128 -17.67 28.31 -8.04
C LEU A 128 -18.58 29.37 -7.37
N SER A 129 -18.76 30.51 -8.03
CA SER A 129 -19.67 31.55 -7.50
C SER A 129 -21.12 31.11 -7.58
N GLN A 130 -22.02 31.75 -6.79
CA GLN A 130 -23.45 31.49 -6.84
C GLN A 130 -24.03 31.73 -8.26
N ASP A 131 -23.59 32.77 -8.95
CA ASP A 131 -24.02 33.05 -10.32
C ASP A 131 -23.61 31.94 -11.31
N ASN A 132 -22.43 31.32 -11.12
CA ASN A 132 -21.99 30.23 -11.95
C ASN A 132 -22.63 28.91 -11.56
N LEU A 133 -22.81 28.66 -10.26
CA LEU A 133 -23.59 27.53 -9.75
C LEU A 133 -24.99 27.50 -10.35
N ASN A 134 -25.69 28.66 -10.32
CA ASN A 134 -27.03 28.82 -10.84
C ASN A 134 -27.18 28.45 -12.32
N LYS A 135 -26.12 28.65 -13.12
CA LYS A 135 -26.08 28.37 -14.57
C LYS A 135 -25.76 26.92 -14.91
N ILE A 136 -25.41 26.11 -13.94
CA ILE A 136 -25.08 24.70 -14.21
C ILE A 136 -26.31 24.01 -14.80
N LEU A 137 -26.11 23.39 -15.98
CA LEU A 137 -27.14 22.66 -16.70
C LEU A 137 -27.28 21.24 -16.12
N ILE A 138 -28.49 20.88 -15.77
CA ILE A 138 -28.87 19.55 -15.25
C ILE A 138 -29.79 18.87 -16.26
N PRO A 139 -29.42 17.67 -16.77
CA PRO A 139 -30.32 16.86 -17.60
C PRO A 139 -31.34 16.17 -16.69
N LEU A 140 -32.57 16.65 -16.68
CA LEU A 140 -33.60 16.25 -15.72
C LEU A 140 -34.54 15.19 -16.31
N PRO A 141 -34.46 13.92 -15.88
CA PRO A 141 -35.43 12.88 -16.21
C PRO A 141 -36.73 13.03 -15.39
N PRO A 142 -37.81 12.35 -15.79
CA PRO A 142 -39.00 12.19 -14.93
C PRO A 142 -38.61 11.57 -13.57
N LEU A 143 -39.32 11.98 -12.49
CA LEU A 143 -38.97 11.59 -11.12
C LEU A 143 -38.83 10.06 -10.92
N THR A 144 -39.72 9.30 -11.53
CA THR A 144 -39.64 7.82 -11.50
C THR A 144 -38.38 7.26 -12.14
N GLU A 145 -37.85 7.95 -13.13
CA GLU A 145 -36.59 7.57 -13.79
C GLU A 145 -35.37 8.01 -12.97
N GLN A 146 -35.41 9.20 -12.35
CA GLN A 146 -34.41 9.62 -11.38
C GLN A 146 -34.21 8.57 -10.28
N ARG A 147 -35.29 8.05 -9.71
CA ARG A 147 -35.27 6.96 -8.71
C ARG A 147 -34.58 5.70 -9.22
N ARG A 148 -34.90 5.29 -10.47
CA ARG A 148 -34.26 4.11 -11.09
C ARG A 148 -32.77 4.33 -11.32
N ILE A 149 -32.36 5.52 -11.75
CA ILE A 149 -30.96 5.88 -11.96
C ILE A 149 -30.21 5.85 -10.62
N ILE A 150 -30.74 6.52 -9.59
CA ILE A 150 -30.15 6.53 -8.25
C ILE A 150 -29.99 5.10 -7.71
N TYR A 151 -31.04 4.28 -7.81
CA TYR A 151 -30.99 2.88 -7.38
C TYR A 151 -29.93 2.07 -8.13
N ALA A 152 -29.88 2.20 -9.46
CA ALA A 152 -28.89 1.49 -10.28
C ALA A 152 -27.46 1.91 -9.92
N ILE A 153 -27.17 3.21 -9.79
CA ILE A 153 -25.83 3.71 -9.44
C ILE A 153 -25.43 3.22 -8.06
N ASN A 154 -26.31 3.29 -7.06
CA ASN A 154 -26.02 2.80 -5.71
C ASN A 154 -25.71 1.29 -5.71
N ASN A 155 -26.46 0.49 -6.45
CA ASN A 155 -26.18 -0.95 -6.57
C ASN A 155 -24.83 -1.21 -7.25
N TYR A 156 -24.52 -0.53 -8.36
CA TYR A 156 -23.21 -0.67 -9.00
C TYR A 156 -22.08 -0.24 -8.11
N SER A 157 -22.23 0.84 -7.33
CA SER A 157 -21.22 1.29 -6.36
C SER A 157 -20.96 0.23 -5.27
N VAL A 158 -22.01 -0.44 -4.79
CA VAL A 158 -21.87 -1.56 -3.84
C VAL A 158 -21.13 -2.73 -4.48
N TYR A 159 -21.48 -3.11 -5.74
CA TYR A 159 -20.77 -4.18 -6.44
C TYR A 159 -19.29 -3.86 -6.66
N LEU A 160 -18.95 -2.63 -7.06
CA LEU A 160 -17.56 -2.20 -7.23
C LEU A 160 -16.79 -2.27 -5.91
N SER A 161 -17.38 -1.78 -4.82
CA SER A 161 -16.76 -1.87 -3.49
C SER A 161 -16.54 -3.31 -3.04
N ASN A 162 -17.46 -4.22 -3.34
CA ASN A 162 -17.29 -5.64 -3.04
C ASN A 162 -16.13 -6.24 -3.84
N ILE A 163 -16.05 -5.95 -5.15
CA ILE A 163 -14.95 -6.42 -6.01
C ILE A 163 -13.60 -5.92 -5.50
N GLU A 164 -13.49 -4.65 -5.11
CA GLU A 164 -12.26 -4.09 -4.54
C GLU A 164 -11.86 -4.77 -3.21
N ASN A 165 -12.85 -5.04 -2.35
CA ASN A 165 -12.61 -5.75 -1.08
C ASN A 165 -12.20 -7.21 -1.32
N ASP A 166 -12.83 -7.89 -2.27
CA ASP A 166 -12.50 -9.27 -2.63
C ASP A 166 -11.08 -9.35 -3.20
N LYS A 167 -10.70 -8.42 -4.09
CA LYS A 167 -9.33 -8.30 -4.61
C LYS A 167 -8.32 -8.18 -3.47
N LYS A 168 -8.51 -7.23 -2.56
CA LYS A 168 -7.64 -7.04 -1.40
C LYS A 168 -7.57 -8.28 -0.49
N SER A 169 -8.68 -9.00 -0.36
CA SER A 169 -8.75 -10.24 0.41
C SER A 169 -7.90 -11.33 -0.23
N ILE A 170 -7.94 -11.47 -1.57
CA ILE A 170 -7.13 -12.44 -2.31
C ILE A 170 -5.63 -12.09 -2.17
N GLU A 171 -5.25 -10.81 -2.30
CA GLU A 171 -3.87 -10.36 -2.08
C GLU A 171 -3.35 -10.79 -0.69
N ASN A 172 -4.13 -10.55 0.36
CA ASN A 172 -3.77 -10.96 1.73
C ASN A 172 -3.65 -12.49 1.87
N ILE A 173 -4.55 -13.26 1.27
CA ILE A 173 -4.50 -14.73 1.30
C ILE A 173 -3.24 -15.23 0.60
N ILE A 174 -2.84 -14.65 -0.53
CA ILE A 174 -1.63 -15.01 -1.25
C ILE A 174 -0.38 -14.76 -0.39
N ASP A 175 -0.32 -13.63 0.32
CA ASP A 175 0.79 -13.34 1.22
C ASP A 175 0.86 -14.34 2.38
N LEU A 176 -0.28 -14.71 2.96
CA LEU A 176 -0.35 -15.76 3.99
C LEU A 176 0.07 -17.13 3.46
N LEU A 177 -0.33 -17.48 2.23
CA LEU A 177 0.09 -18.72 1.57
C LEU A 177 1.61 -18.75 1.35
N LYS A 178 2.22 -17.65 0.88
CA LYS A 178 3.67 -17.55 0.72
C LYS A 178 4.40 -17.79 2.06
N GLN A 179 3.90 -17.21 3.15
CA GLN A 179 4.47 -17.45 4.49
C GLN A 179 4.29 -18.90 4.95
N LEU A 180 3.13 -19.51 4.70
CA LEU A 180 2.88 -20.91 5.04
C LEU A 180 3.82 -21.85 4.27
N ILE A 181 4.03 -21.61 2.97
CA ILE A 181 4.94 -22.38 2.12
C ILE A 181 6.37 -22.34 2.69
N LEU A 182 6.85 -21.15 3.06
CA LEU A 182 8.17 -21.01 3.69
C LEU A 182 8.25 -21.76 5.01
N ASN A 183 7.22 -21.70 5.86
CA ASN A 183 7.19 -22.45 7.11
C ASN A 183 7.20 -23.98 6.90
N LEU A 184 6.50 -24.47 5.87
CA LEU A 184 6.57 -25.89 5.47
C LEU A 184 7.96 -26.26 4.97
N ALA A 185 8.60 -25.39 4.20
CA ALA A 185 9.95 -25.59 3.68
C ALA A 185 10.98 -25.74 4.80
N ILE A 186 11.02 -24.78 5.75
CA ILE A 186 12.00 -24.77 6.83
C ILE A 186 11.74 -25.84 7.90
N SER A 187 10.55 -26.46 7.91
CA SER A 187 10.19 -27.56 8.80
C SER A 187 10.32 -28.95 8.16
N GLY A 188 10.85 -29.03 6.92
CA GLY A 188 11.05 -30.29 6.19
C GLY A 188 9.73 -30.96 5.76
N LYS A 189 8.67 -30.17 5.52
CA LYS A 189 7.33 -30.67 5.16
C LYS A 189 6.88 -30.27 3.75
N LEU A 190 7.68 -29.51 3.02
CA LEU A 190 7.31 -29.02 1.69
C LEU A 190 7.60 -30.07 0.60
N VAL A 191 8.70 -30.78 0.73
CA VAL A 191 9.12 -31.84 -0.20
C VAL A 191 9.35 -33.14 0.54
N SER A 192 9.29 -34.26 -0.20
CA SER A 192 9.65 -35.57 0.37
C SER A 192 11.15 -35.66 0.59
N GLN A 193 11.54 -36.24 1.73
CA GLN A 193 12.93 -36.53 2.04
C GLN A 193 13.37 -37.82 1.33
N GLU A 194 14.62 -37.85 0.89
CA GLU A 194 15.22 -39.04 0.26
C GLU A 194 16.30 -39.60 1.17
N LEU A 195 16.15 -40.87 1.55
CA LEU A 195 17.07 -41.57 2.46
C LEU A 195 18.50 -41.68 1.90
N ASN A 196 18.69 -41.57 0.58
CA ASN A 196 19.98 -41.65 -0.08
C ASN A 196 20.67 -40.28 -0.23
N ASP A 197 20.05 -39.20 0.16
CA ASP A 197 20.70 -37.89 0.13
C ASP A 197 21.80 -37.84 1.22
N GLU A 198 22.96 -37.27 0.86
CA GLU A 198 24.04 -37.06 1.81
C GLU A 198 23.58 -36.20 3.00
N PRO A 199 23.69 -36.68 4.25
CA PRO A 199 23.26 -35.92 5.40
C PRO A 199 23.96 -34.55 5.49
N ALA A 200 23.24 -33.49 5.89
CA ALA A 200 23.77 -32.13 6.01
C ALA A 200 24.98 -32.02 6.93
N ILE A 201 25.14 -32.92 7.90
CA ILE A 201 26.29 -32.96 8.78
C ILE A 201 27.59 -33.17 8.03
N GLU A 202 27.60 -33.94 6.92
CA GLU A 202 28.80 -34.20 6.13
C GLU A 202 29.20 -32.92 5.34
N LEU A 203 28.26 -32.14 4.85
CA LEU A 203 28.52 -30.82 4.28
C LEU A 203 29.14 -29.87 5.33
N LEU A 204 28.57 -29.81 6.52
CA LEU A 204 29.07 -28.96 7.60
C LEU A 204 30.49 -29.34 8.04
N LYS A 205 30.83 -30.64 8.10
CA LYS A 205 32.19 -31.10 8.36
C LYS A 205 33.18 -30.77 7.22
N ARG A 206 32.73 -30.75 5.96
CA ARG A 206 33.56 -30.26 4.85
C ARG A 206 33.85 -28.76 4.92
N ILE A 207 32.90 -27.98 5.39
CA ILE A 207 33.07 -26.52 5.60
C ILE A 207 33.99 -26.28 6.80
N ASN A 208 33.78 -27.00 7.90
CA ASN A 208 34.56 -26.93 9.13
C ASN A 208 34.77 -28.34 9.69
N PRO A 209 36.00 -28.93 9.55
CA PRO A 209 36.29 -30.27 10.05
C PRO A 209 36.09 -30.44 11.57
N SER A 210 36.12 -29.34 12.32
CA SER A 210 35.88 -29.31 13.78
C SER A 210 34.43 -29.00 14.14
N PHE A 211 33.53 -29.03 13.16
CA PHE A 211 32.11 -28.72 13.39
C PHE A 211 31.47 -29.66 14.41
N VAL A 212 30.80 -29.09 15.41
CA VAL A 212 29.98 -29.81 16.36
C VAL A 212 28.55 -29.28 16.21
N PRO A 213 27.56 -30.14 16.02
CA PRO A 213 26.16 -29.69 15.91
C PRO A 213 25.75 -28.84 17.12
N ALA A 214 25.01 -27.75 16.84
CA ALA A 214 24.42 -26.95 17.88
C ALA A 214 23.40 -27.79 18.71
N ASP A 215 23.20 -27.42 19.96
CA ASP A 215 22.29 -28.12 20.86
C ASP A 215 20.86 -28.13 20.33
N ASN A 216 20.29 -29.32 20.16
CA ASN A 216 18.95 -29.55 19.63
C ASN A 216 17.80 -29.10 20.56
N ARG A 217 18.09 -28.52 21.73
CA ARG A 217 17.04 -28.14 22.72
C ARG A 217 15.96 -27.20 22.17
N HIS A 218 16.28 -26.46 21.11
CA HIS A 218 15.34 -25.55 20.45
C HIS A 218 14.42 -26.24 19.41
N TYR A 219 14.80 -27.44 18.95
CA TYR A 219 14.06 -28.18 17.92
C TYR A 219 13.66 -29.55 18.44
N ARG A 220 12.37 -29.75 18.68
CA ARG A 220 11.86 -31.03 19.19
C ARG A 220 11.98 -32.18 18.19
N ASN A 221 11.88 -31.88 16.91
CA ASN A 221 11.95 -32.86 15.82
C ASN A 221 12.80 -32.26 14.68
N VAL A 222 14.03 -32.76 14.52
CA VAL A 222 14.88 -32.47 13.35
C VAL A 222 14.60 -33.55 12.32
N PRO A 223 14.24 -33.22 11.06
CA PRO A 223 14.03 -34.22 10.02
C PRO A 223 15.26 -35.09 9.80
N GLU A 224 15.08 -36.30 9.30
CA GLU A 224 16.19 -37.22 9.01
C GLU A 224 17.12 -36.63 7.94
N GLY A 225 18.42 -36.75 8.12
CA GLY A 225 19.44 -36.16 7.23
C GLY A 225 19.69 -34.65 7.46
N TRP A 226 18.84 -33.95 8.21
CA TRP A 226 19.06 -32.53 8.54
C TRP A 226 20.03 -32.38 9.71
N ALA A 227 20.68 -31.21 9.80
CA ALA A 227 21.56 -30.86 10.90
C ALA A 227 21.24 -29.48 11.49
N VAL A 228 21.45 -29.33 12.80
CA VAL A 228 21.32 -28.01 13.47
C VAL A 228 22.69 -27.32 13.44
N CYS A 229 22.72 -26.12 12.85
CA CYS A 229 23.88 -25.26 12.79
C CYS A 229 23.47 -23.81 13.02
N THR A 230 24.38 -22.87 12.89
CA THR A 230 24.10 -21.42 12.96
C THR A 230 24.34 -20.78 11.58
N PHE A 231 23.85 -19.55 11.36
CA PHE A 231 24.16 -18.84 10.12
C PHE A 231 25.67 -18.62 9.93
N GLU A 232 26.45 -18.39 10.98
CA GLU A 232 27.90 -18.21 10.86
C GLU A 232 28.66 -19.49 10.47
N ASP A 233 28.08 -20.66 10.70
CA ASP A 233 28.65 -21.92 10.24
C ASP A 233 28.62 -22.02 8.70
N ILE A 234 27.56 -21.51 8.08
CA ILE A 234 27.26 -21.69 6.65
C ILE A 234 27.41 -20.43 5.80
N LEU A 235 27.57 -19.26 6.43
CA LEU A 235 27.73 -17.98 5.75
C LEU A 235 29.04 -17.30 6.18
N GLU A 236 29.68 -16.65 5.23
CA GLU A 236 30.70 -15.64 5.48
C GLU A 236 30.12 -14.26 5.14
N TYR A 237 30.57 -13.21 5.85
CA TYR A 237 30.12 -11.86 5.53
C TYR A 237 31.27 -10.95 5.11
N GLU A 238 30.97 -10.04 4.20
CA GLU A 238 31.86 -8.98 3.77
C GLU A 238 31.25 -7.62 4.10
N GLN A 239 32.11 -6.69 4.55
CA GLN A 239 31.72 -5.30 4.76
C GLN A 239 31.56 -4.59 3.41
N PRO A 240 30.53 -3.76 3.23
CA PRO A 240 30.16 -3.23 1.92
C PRO A 240 30.96 -2.02 1.46
N GLN A 241 31.99 -1.55 2.21
CA GLN A 241 32.64 -0.26 1.98
C GLN A 241 33.07 -0.01 0.55
N GLN A 242 33.62 -1.04 -0.11
CA GLN A 242 34.06 -0.92 -1.52
C GLN A 242 32.91 -0.85 -2.52
N TYR A 243 31.69 -1.22 -2.13
CA TYR A 243 30.51 -1.27 -2.97
C TYR A 243 29.51 -0.13 -2.70
N ILE A 244 29.79 0.75 -1.73
CA ILE A 244 28.91 1.88 -1.41
C ILE A 244 28.96 2.88 -2.57
N VAL A 245 27.78 3.32 -3.01
CA VAL A 245 27.64 4.39 -4.00
C VAL A 245 28.12 5.73 -3.44
N ASN A 246 28.85 6.50 -4.25
CA ASN A 246 29.37 7.80 -3.83
C ASN A 246 28.38 8.94 -4.08
N SER A 247 27.56 8.83 -5.13
CA SER A 247 26.57 9.85 -5.52
C SER A 247 25.16 9.33 -5.34
N THR A 248 24.24 10.22 -4.99
CA THR A 248 22.79 9.97 -4.98
C THR A 248 22.12 10.42 -6.28
N ASP A 249 22.90 10.74 -7.31
CA ASP A 249 22.41 11.02 -8.65
C ASP A 249 21.99 9.71 -9.34
N TYR A 250 20.74 9.33 -9.15
CA TYR A 250 20.15 8.13 -9.71
C TYR A 250 19.34 8.48 -10.97
N SER A 251 19.42 7.61 -11.99
CA SER A 251 18.63 7.69 -13.21
C SER A 251 18.22 6.31 -13.68
N ASP A 252 17.01 6.18 -14.23
CA ASP A 252 16.55 4.93 -14.85
C ASP A 252 17.34 4.55 -16.11
N GLU A 253 18.06 5.52 -16.72
CA GLU A 253 18.95 5.32 -17.87
C GLU A 253 20.27 4.63 -17.49
N TYR A 254 20.63 4.62 -16.21
CA TYR A 254 21.86 3.99 -15.74
C TYR A 254 21.69 2.47 -15.60
N GLU A 255 22.79 1.72 -15.67
CA GLU A 255 22.74 0.25 -15.75
C GLU A 255 22.84 -0.42 -14.36
N ILE A 256 23.60 0.15 -13.42
CA ILE A 256 23.99 -0.52 -12.19
C ILE A 256 23.00 -0.20 -11.07
N PRO A 257 22.22 -1.17 -10.57
CA PRO A 257 21.28 -0.95 -9.48
C PRO A 257 22.00 -0.67 -8.15
N VAL A 258 21.41 0.23 -7.37
CA VAL A 258 21.81 0.55 -6.00
C VAL A 258 20.80 -0.05 -5.04
N LEU A 259 21.25 -0.94 -4.15
CA LEU A 259 20.40 -1.78 -3.34
C LEU A 259 20.33 -1.35 -1.88
N THR A 260 19.19 -1.66 -1.26
CA THR A 260 19.01 -1.83 0.18
C THR A 260 18.37 -3.18 0.47
N ALA A 261 18.44 -3.68 1.69
CA ALA A 261 17.71 -4.91 2.06
C ALA A 261 16.25 -4.63 2.51
N GLY A 262 15.84 -3.37 2.65
CA GLY A 262 14.51 -2.98 3.10
C GLY A 262 13.42 -3.09 2.03
N LYS A 263 12.25 -2.46 2.30
CA LYS A 263 11.07 -2.51 1.40
C LYS A 263 11.37 -2.04 -0.02
N SER A 264 12.12 -0.95 -0.17
CA SER A 264 12.58 -0.46 -1.48
C SER A 264 13.89 -1.14 -1.82
N PHE A 265 13.83 -2.35 -2.35
CA PHE A 265 15.01 -3.17 -2.67
C PHE A 265 15.99 -2.46 -3.61
N ILE A 266 15.51 -1.97 -4.75
CA ILE A 266 16.27 -1.12 -5.69
C ILE A 266 15.82 0.31 -5.44
N ILE A 267 16.73 1.19 -5.02
CA ILE A 267 16.42 2.60 -4.73
C ILE A 267 16.74 3.53 -5.91
N GLY A 268 17.39 3.01 -6.94
CA GLY A 268 17.76 3.72 -8.16
C GLY A 268 18.89 2.99 -8.87
N LYS A 269 19.35 3.53 -9.97
CA LYS A 269 20.51 3.03 -10.70
C LYS A 269 21.59 4.11 -10.79
N THR A 270 22.86 3.70 -10.85
CA THR A 270 24.03 4.59 -10.95
C THR A 270 24.87 4.29 -12.18
N ASN A 271 25.62 5.28 -12.64
CA ASN A 271 26.62 5.12 -13.69
C ASN A 271 28.03 4.82 -13.16
N GLU A 272 28.19 4.67 -11.84
CA GLU A 272 29.48 4.36 -11.21
C GLU A 272 29.91 2.94 -11.55
N LYS A 273 30.93 2.79 -12.45
CA LYS A 273 31.46 1.49 -12.91
C LYS A 273 32.46 0.84 -11.95
N SER A 274 33.06 1.62 -11.03
CA SER A 274 33.96 1.13 -10.01
C SER A 274 33.23 0.69 -8.75
N GLY A 275 33.78 -0.28 -7.98
CA GLY A 275 33.18 -0.76 -6.76
C GLY A 275 31.81 -1.40 -6.95
N VAL A 276 31.65 -2.19 -8.00
CA VAL A 276 30.45 -2.98 -8.27
C VAL A 276 30.67 -4.39 -7.73
N CYS A 277 29.73 -4.89 -6.92
CA CYS A 277 29.76 -6.27 -6.44
C CYS A 277 29.41 -7.20 -7.61
N LYS A 278 30.36 -8.09 -7.96
CA LYS A 278 30.24 -9.07 -9.07
C LYS A 278 30.44 -10.51 -8.62
N ARG A 279 30.83 -10.75 -7.36
CA ARG A 279 30.88 -12.10 -6.79
C ARG A 279 29.44 -12.48 -6.42
N LEU A 280 28.82 -13.32 -7.24
CA LEU A 280 27.40 -13.67 -7.17
C LEU A 280 27.19 -15.18 -7.21
N PRO A 281 26.09 -15.72 -6.72
CA PRO A 281 25.02 -15.04 -6.00
C PRO A 281 25.40 -14.70 -4.55
N VAL A 282 24.66 -13.71 -3.95
CA VAL A 282 24.86 -13.28 -2.57
C VAL A 282 23.53 -13.03 -1.88
N ILE A 283 23.56 -12.87 -0.56
CA ILE A 283 22.46 -12.31 0.23
C ILE A 283 22.91 -10.97 0.79
N ILE A 284 22.16 -9.91 0.54
CA ILE A 284 22.35 -8.65 1.26
C ILE A 284 21.48 -8.66 2.52
N PHE A 285 22.05 -8.18 3.63
CA PHE A 285 21.43 -8.19 4.95
C PHE A 285 21.51 -6.79 5.57
N ASP A 286 20.40 -6.24 6.03
CA ASP A 286 20.38 -4.99 6.77
C ASP A 286 20.65 -5.24 8.26
N ASP A 287 21.75 -4.67 8.76
CA ASP A 287 22.25 -4.91 10.10
C ASP A 287 21.39 -4.28 11.23
N PHE A 288 20.37 -3.46 10.86
CA PHE A 288 19.47 -2.82 11.82
C PHE A 288 18.05 -3.42 11.79
N THR A 289 17.52 -3.70 10.59
CA THR A 289 16.15 -4.23 10.44
C THR A 289 16.10 -5.75 10.38
N THR A 290 17.26 -6.40 10.18
CA THR A 290 17.41 -7.84 9.89
C THR A 290 16.71 -8.31 8.61
N ASP A 291 16.32 -7.37 7.75
CA ASP A 291 15.82 -7.69 6.42
C ASP A 291 16.95 -8.26 5.55
N SER A 292 16.60 -9.22 4.70
CA SER A 292 17.55 -9.84 3.78
C SER A 292 16.95 -10.01 2.39
N LYS A 293 17.82 -10.00 1.36
CA LYS A 293 17.44 -10.21 -0.04
C LYS A 293 18.51 -11.03 -0.78
N TYR A 294 18.06 -12.00 -1.55
CA TYR A 294 18.89 -12.71 -2.52
C TYR A 294 19.20 -11.82 -3.72
N VAL A 295 20.44 -11.86 -4.20
CA VAL A 295 20.92 -11.06 -5.34
C VAL A 295 21.83 -11.93 -6.23
N ASP A 296 21.48 -12.02 -7.51
CA ASP A 296 22.19 -12.77 -8.54
C ASP A 296 22.64 -11.88 -9.73
N PHE A 297 22.57 -10.57 -9.57
CA PHE A 297 22.99 -9.57 -10.56
C PHE A 297 23.98 -8.56 -9.98
N PRO A 298 24.86 -7.96 -10.80
CA PRO A 298 25.81 -6.94 -10.33
C PRO A 298 25.14 -5.71 -9.73
N PHE A 299 25.66 -5.20 -8.60
CA PHE A 299 25.03 -4.10 -7.87
C PHE A 299 26.03 -3.25 -7.09
N LYS A 300 25.56 -2.10 -6.63
CA LYS A 300 26.17 -1.30 -5.55
C LYS A 300 25.18 -1.20 -4.39
N VAL A 301 25.63 -0.77 -3.22
CA VAL A 301 24.77 -0.59 -2.03
C VAL A 301 24.71 0.85 -1.59
N LYS A 302 23.62 1.21 -0.91
CA LYS A 302 23.41 2.58 -0.42
C LYS A 302 24.32 2.96 0.75
N SER A 303 24.58 2.05 1.69
CA SER A 303 25.20 2.39 2.97
C SER A 303 25.94 1.23 3.63
N SER A 304 26.71 1.54 4.66
CA SER A 304 27.43 0.57 5.51
C SER A 304 26.52 -0.24 6.45
N ALA A 305 25.23 0.02 6.47
CA ALA A 305 24.25 -0.80 7.20
C ALA A 305 24.09 -2.20 6.58
N ILE A 306 24.38 -2.32 5.28
CA ILE A 306 24.29 -3.60 4.57
C ILE A 306 25.50 -4.49 4.92
N LYS A 307 25.25 -5.79 5.08
CA LYS A 307 26.26 -6.86 5.02
C LYS A 307 26.05 -7.65 3.75
N ILE A 308 27.12 -8.07 3.09
CA ILE A 308 27.10 -8.96 1.95
C ILE A 308 27.45 -10.35 2.44
N LEU A 309 26.56 -11.30 2.25
CA LEU A 309 26.69 -12.66 2.79
C LEU A 309 26.89 -13.65 1.65
N TYR A 310 27.91 -14.47 1.78
CA TYR A 310 28.25 -15.54 0.84
C TYR A 310 28.02 -16.89 1.48
N ALA A 311 27.35 -17.80 0.77
CA ALA A 311 27.20 -19.17 1.21
C ALA A 311 28.55 -19.92 1.15
N LYS A 312 28.86 -20.67 2.20
CA LYS A 312 30.06 -21.52 2.27
C LYS A 312 29.79 -22.88 1.61
N GLY A 313 30.80 -23.43 0.98
CA GLY A 313 30.71 -24.76 0.36
C GLY A 313 29.61 -24.83 -0.70
N ASN A 314 28.82 -25.91 -0.68
CA ASN A 314 27.69 -26.12 -1.59
C ASN A 314 26.32 -25.78 -0.95
N VAL A 315 26.30 -24.94 0.07
CA VAL A 315 25.02 -24.45 0.64
C VAL A 315 24.29 -23.61 -0.40
N ASN A 316 23.01 -23.86 -0.61
CA ASN A 316 22.21 -23.10 -1.57
C ASN A 316 21.87 -21.70 -1.02
N PRO A 317 22.38 -20.60 -1.61
CA PRO A 317 22.18 -19.26 -1.07
C PRO A 317 20.72 -18.79 -1.15
N GLN A 318 19.94 -19.29 -2.11
CA GLN A 318 18.54 -18.95 -2.25
C GLN A 318 17.68 -19.61 -1.17
N TYR A 319 18.00 -20.90 -0.83
CA TYR A 319 17.38 -21.55 0.33
C TYR A 319 17.64 -20.76 1.62
N ILE A 320 18.90 -20.31 1.82
CA ILE A 320 19.24 -19.50 3.00
C ILE A 320 18.50 -18.16 2.98
N ALA A 321 18.35 -17.51 1.84
CA ALA A 321 17.56 -16.27 1.74
C ALA A 321 16.09 -16.49 2.13
N TYR A 322 15.48 -17.59 1.74
CA TYR A 322 14.13 -17.97 2.19
C TYR A 322 14.08 -18.20 3.71
N LEU A 323 15.04 -18.94 4.25
CA LEU A 323 15.15 -19.17 5.69
C LEU A 323 15.29 -17.85 6.46
N MET A 324 16.16 -16.95 6.00
CA MET A 324 16.34 -15.62 6.60
C MET A 324 15.09 -14.76 6.51
N SER A 325 14.29 -14.88 5.45
CA SER A 325 13.06 -14.08 5.28
C SER A 325 12.00 -14.36 6.35
N VAL A 326 12.02 -15.54 6.96
CA VAL A 326 11.13 -15.94 8.06
C VAL A 326 11.80 -15.89 9.43
N THR A 327 13.12 -15.70 9.47
CA THR A 327 13.91 -15.59 10.71
C THR A 327 14.21 -14.12 10.98
N ARG A 328 13.27 -13.41 11.60
CA ARG A 328 13.44 -11.98 11.91
C ARG A 328 13.59 -11.75 13.40
N LEU A 329 14.52 -10.87 13.77
CA LEU A 329 14.59 -10.34 15.12
C LEU A 329 13.80 -9.02 15.16
N ILE A 330 12.85 -8.92 16.08
CA ILE A 330 12.16 -7.67 16.38
C ILE A 330 12.95 -7.01 17.50
N GLY A 331 13.64 -5.92 17.20
CA GLY A 331 14.54 -5.30 18.15
C GLY A 331 14.65 -3.78 18.04
N ASP A 332 15.55 -3.23 18.83
CA ASP A 332 15.84 -1.81 18.90
C ASP A 332 16.57 -1.33 17.63
N THR A 333 16.08 -0.27 16.99
CA THR A 333 16.59 0.29 15.72
C THR A 333 18.02 0.82 15.77
N HIS A 334 18.65 0.86 16.94
CA HIS A 334 20.00 1.38 17.13
C HIS A 334 21.07 0.28 17.27
N LYS A 335 20.69 -0.99 17.24
CA LYS A 335 21.60 -2.13 17.41
C LYS A 335 21.96 -2.76 16.07
N ARG A 336 23.23 -3.18 15.94
CA ARG A 336 23.71 -4.00 14.81
C ARG A 336 23.60 -5.47 15.20
N TYR A 337 22.84 -6.23 14.43
CA TYR A 337 22.40 -7.58 14.81
C TYR A 337 23.27 -8.69 14.27
N TRP A 338 23.93 -8.55 13.11
CA TRP A 338 24.62 -9.67 12.46
C TRP A 338 25.61 -10.36 13.39
N ILE A 339 26.66 -9.67 13.83
CA ILE A 339 27.75 -10.24 14.66
C ILE A 339 27.29 -10.57 16.07
N SER A 340 26.40 -9.73 16.64
CA SER A 340 26.02 -9.86 18.04
C SER A 340 25.07 -11.03 18.30
N GLU A 341 24.10 -11.27 17.41
CA GLU A 341 22.99 -12.17 17.66
C GLU A 341 22.59 -12.99 16.44
N TYR A 342 22.37 -12.33 15.27
CA TYR A 342 21.71 -12.98 14.13
C TYR A 342 22.51 -14.13 13.54
N SER A 343 23.83 -13.97 13.38
CA SER A 343 24.68 -15.02 12.86
C SER A 343 24.71 -16.27 13.73
N LYS A 344 24.37 -16.15 15.01
CA LYS A 344 24.37 -17.23 16.02
C LYS A 344 23.03 -17.90 16.22
N ILE A 345 22.01 -17.49 15.48
CA ILE A 345 20.69 -18.12 15.57
C ILE A 345 20.81 -19.58 15.11
N PRO A 346 20.38 -20.56 15.93
CA PRO A 346 20.32 -21.95 15.51
C PRO A 346 19.29 -22.10 14.39
N ILE A 347 19.65 -22.86 13.35
CA ILE A 347 18.81 -23.18 12.21
C ILE A 347 18.88 -24.67 11.87
N MET A 348 17.88 -25.18 11.19
CA MET A 348 17.92 -26.52 10.63
C MET A 348 18.33 -26.46 9.15
N LEU A 349 19.40 -27.17 8.80
CA LEU A 349 19.93 -27.24 7.44
C LEU A 349 19.61 -28.58 6.82
N PRO A 350 18.90 -28.66 5.66
CA PRO A 350 18.65 -29.90 4.94
C PRO A 350 19.88 -30.36 4.14
N PRO A 351 19.91 -31.62 3.66
CA PRO A 351 20.82 -32.09 2.63
C PRO A 351 20.81 -31.16 1.40
N VAL A 352 21.96 -31.05 0.70
CA VAL A 352 22.10 -30.13 -0.45
C VAL A 352 21.03 -30.36 -1.52
N ASN A 353 20.82 -31.64 -1.91
CA ASN A 353 19.80 -31.99 -2.91
C ASN A 353 18.38 -31.57 -2.45
N GLU A 354 18.09 -31.69 -1.16
CA GLU A 354 16.81 -31.26 -0.60
C GLU A 354 16.68 -29.74 -0.60
N GLN A 355 17.76 -28.97 -0.34
CA GLN A 355 17.77 -27.50 -0.50
C GLN A 355 17.34 -27.09 -1.91
N GLU A 356 17.90 -27.74 -2.95
CA GLU A 356 17.59 -27.47 -4.36
C GLU A 356 16.13 -27.80 -4.69
N LYS A 357 15.62 -28.94 -4.20
CA LYS A 357 14.20 -29.34 -4.38
C LYS A 357 13.26 -28.35 -3.71
N ILE A 358 13.57 -27.91 -2.48
CA ILE A 358 12.79 -26.93 -1.73
C ILE A 358 12.74 -25.60 -2.52
N VAL A 359 13.87 -25.09 -2.99
CA VAL A 359 13.94 -23.85 -3.77
C VAL A 359 13.09 -23.97 -5.03
N SER A 360 13.29 -25.04 -5.81
CA SER A 360 12.53 -25.29 -7.04
C SER A 360 11.03 -25.33 -6.80
N GLU A 361 10.57 -25.95 -5.70
CA GLU A 361 9.15 -26.06 -5.40
C GLU A 361 8.55 -24.72 -4.92
N ILE A 362 9.28 -23.97 -4.10
CA ILE A 362 8.88 -22.59 -3.71
C ILE A 362 8.71 -21.72 -4.95
N GLU A 363 9.69 -21.74 -5.87
CA GLU A 363 9.64 -20.92 -7.10
C GLU A 363 8.44 -21.25 -7.97
N LYS A 364 8.18 -22.54 -8.20
CA LYS A 364 7.00 -23.00 -8.96
C LYS A 364 5.69 -22.51 -8.35
N ILE A 365 5.55 -22.61 -7.02
CA ILE A 365 4.35 -22.18 -6.33
C ILE A 365 4.22 -20.65 -6.39
N TYR A 366 5.31 -19.91 -6.13
CA TYR A 366 5.31 -18.45 -6.17
C TYR A 366 5.02 -17.91 -7.58
N GLU A 367 5.53 -18.55 -8.63
CA GLU A 367 5.18 -18.20 -10.01
C GLU A 367 3.67 -18.30 -10.25
N ARG A 368 3.02 -19.39 -9.79
CA ARG A 368 1.57 -19.57 -9.91
C ARG A 368 0.80 -18.51 -9.12
N LEU A 369 1.20 -18.24 -7.87
CA LEU A 369 0.57 -17.22 -7.03
C LEU A 369 0.72 -15.82 -7.62
N ASN A 370 1.90 -15.50 -8.18
CA ASN A 370 2.13 -14.22 -8.84
C ASN A 370 1.35 -14.07 -10.15
N LYS A 371 1.09 -15.15 -10.89
CA LYS A 371 0.17 -15.12 -12.05
C LYS A 371 -1.25 -14.76 -11.63
N ILE A 372 -1.75 -15.34 -10.54
CA ILE A 372 -3.07 -14.96 -10.01
C ILE A 372 -3.12 -13.47 -9.66
N LEU A 373 -2.07 -12.94 -8.99
CA LEU A 373 -1.99 -11.50 -8.68
C LEU A 373 -1.97 -10.61 -9.92
N ALA A 374 -1.34 -11.05 -11.00
CA ALA A 374 -1.25 -10.27 -12.23
C ALA A 374 -2.57 -10.27 -13.03
N GLU A 375 -3.48 -11.21 -12.79
CA GLU A 375 -4.80 -11.32 -13.42
C GLU A 375 -5.90 -10.60 -12.62
N LEU A 376 -5.62 -10.16 -11.40
CA LEU A 376 -6.50 -9.36 -10.53
C LEU A 376 -6.43 -7.86 -10.86
#